data_95eb4bc56597b91305a38f867f3ac265
#
_entry.id   95eb4bc56597b91305a38f867f3ac265
#
_cell.length_a   1.000
_cell.length_b   1.000
_cell.length_c   1.000
_cell.angle_alpha   90.00
_cell.angle_beta   90.00
_cell.angle_gamma   90.00
#
_symmetry.space_group_name_H-M   'P 1'
#
loop_
_entity.id
_entity.type
_entity.pdbx_description
1 polymer ?
#
loop_
_entity_poly.entity_id
_entity_poly.type
_entity_poly.pdbx_seq_one_letter_code
_entity_poly.pdbx_strand_id
1 'polypeptide(L)'
;MRPKQPKNRDLPPRMIRRTRKLKGGKLWVGYYYDGRGEDGKRKEIPLGTDLDLAKLEWARLDASPAPKTLRKWGDVFDRYEKEIIPGKAPRTQKDNLLSLTQLRKAFSEAPVEALTPQVLAQYRDKRSAKVRANRELSLFSHIFNIAREWGIVTAENPVKGVRKNRETPRDFYARAEVWNAVYGAAPPELRDAMDLAYLTAQRPSDVLIIREADIQDGHLQIAQGKTSKKLRIMLDVDGSPTALGQLVARLCEQRRQRGVAGPYLITTPDGRRMTSSMLRIRFDEARSAAAGAALEDLDETLAPAIRQFQFRDIRPKAASEIADLGRASRLLGHTDKRITETVYRRVGEIVEPTK
;
A
#
# COMPACT_ATOMS: atom_id res chain seq x y z
N MET A 1 22.85 26.62 -29.16
CA MET A 1 22.40 28.04 -28.97
C MET A 1 23.40 28.97 -29.60
N ARG A 2 22.97 29.96 -30.40
CA ARG A 2 23.87 31.03 -30.87
C ARG A 2 24.31 31.88 -29.66
N PRO A 3 25.60 32.25 -29.57
CA PRO A 3 26.08 33.10 -28.48
C PRO A 3 25.36 34.46 -28.50
N LYS A 4 25.03 34.97 -27.29
CA LYS A 4 24.40 36.30 -27.15
C LYS A 4 25.28 37.36 -27.73
N GLN A 5 24.67 38.32 -28.48
CA GLN A 5 25.39 39.52 -28.89
C GLN A 5 25.87 40.29 -27.64
N PRO A 6 27.07 40.92 -27.69
CA PRO A 6 27.66 41.59 -26.51
C PRO A 6 26.73 42.56 -25.80
N LYS A 7 25.87 43.30 -26.56
CA LYS A 7 24.89 44.25 -26.04
C LYS A 7 23.70 43.65 -25.25
N ASN A 8 23.53 42.33 -25.23
CA ASN A 8 22.44 41.62 -24.57
C ASN A 8 22.94 40.64 -23.50
N ARG A 9 24.20 40.70 -23.09
CA ARG A 9 24.79 39.78 -22.10
C ARG A 9 24.16 39.92 -20.72
N ASP A 10 23.71 41.15 -20.40
CA ASP A 10 23.08 41.54 -19.16
C ASP A 10 21.59 41.16 -19.06
N LEU A 11 21.00 40.73 -20.19
CA LEU A 11 19.57 40.39 -20.26
C LEU A 11 19.33 38.89 -20.09
N PRO A 12 18.15 38.47 -19.61
CA PRO A 12 17.75 37.07 -19.54
C PRO A 12 17.83 36.34 -20.90
N PRO A 13 17.83 34.99 -20.94
CA PRO A 13 17.73 34.23 -22.20
C PRO A 13 16.53 34.67 -23.03
N ARG A 14 16.65 34.71 -24.38
CA ARG A 14 15.60 35.12 -25.31
C ARG A 14 15.10 36.57 -25.15
N MET A 15 15.65 37.36 -24.26
CA MET A 15 15.38 38.78 -24.17
C MET A 15 16.44 39.54 -24.95
N ILE A 16 15.98 40.45 -25.81
CA ILE A 16 16.86 41.25 -26.68
C ILE A 16 16.57 42.74 -26.52
N ARG A 17 17.60 43.55 -26.56
CA ARG A 17 17.54 45.01 -26.54
C ARG A 17 17.74 45.56 -27.94
N ARG A 18 16.83 46.48 -28.35
CA ARG A 18 17.00 47.25 -29.57
C ARG A 18 17.13 48.73 -29.23
N THR A 19 18.08 49.39 -29.86
CA THR A 19 18.36 50.81 -29.65
C THR A 19 18.23 51.54 -30.97
N ARG A 20 17.63 52.75 -30.96
CA ARG A 20 17.49 53.63 -32.11
C ARG A 20 17.72 55.07 -31.68
N LYS A 21 18.52 55.82 -32.45
CA LYS A 21 18.68 57.27 -32.26
C LYS A 21 17.46 57.99 -32.84
N LEU A 22 16.83 58.82 -32.01
CA LEU A 22 15.70 59.69 -32.41
C LEU A 22 16.21 61.00 -32.93
N LYS A 23 15.34 61.73 -33.69
CA LYS A 23 15.60 63.15 -34.11
C LYS A 23 15.82 63.96 -32.81
N GLY A 24 16.97 64.60 -32.66
CA GLY A 24 17.36 65.25 -31.41
C GLY A 24 18.38 64.56 -30.52
N GLY A 25 18.98 63.44 -30.95
CA GLY A 25 20.11 62.78 -30.27
C GLY A 25 19.73 61.88 -29.15
N LYS A 26 18.48 61.83 -28.71
CA LYS A 26 18.00 60.90 -27.68
C LYS A 26 18.03 59.45 -28.18
N LEU A 27 18.50 58.55 -27.29
CA LEU A 27 18.53 57.13 -27.57
C LEU A 27 17.20 56.52 -27.13
N TRP A 28 16.47 55.86 -28.02
CA TRP A 28 15.33 55.04 -27.71
C TRP A 28 15.82 53.60 -27.44
N VAL A 29 15.32 52.98 -26.39
CA VAL A 29 15.63 51.58 -26.00
C VAL A 29 14.32 50.83 -25.88
N GLY A 30 14.20 49.71 -26.58
CA GLY A 30 13.05 48.82 -26.48
C GLY A 30 13.51 47.36 -26.22
N TYR A 31 12.75 46.66 -25.46
CA TYR A 31 13.01 45.24 -25.10
C TYR A 31 12.00 44.35 -25.82
N TYR A 32 12.47 43.19 -26.26
CA TYR A 32 11.69 42.23 -27.04
C TYR A 32 11.98 40.82 -26.56
N TYR A 33 10.97 39.95 -26.63
CA TYR A 33 11.11 38.52 -26.44
C TYR A 33 11.31 37.81 -27.78
N ASP A 34 12.38 37.05 -27.91
CA ASP A 34 12.70 36.25 -29.09
C ASP A 34 12.00 34.88 -29.01
N GLY A 35 10.75 34.84 -29.38
CA GLY A 35 9.88 33.68 -29.34
C GLY A 35 9.65 33.05 -30.73
N ARG A 36 8.71 32.10 -30.76
CA ARG A 36 8.17 31.51 -31.99
C ARG A 36 6.66 31.75 -32.05
N GLY A 37 6.14 32.06 -33.23
CA GLY A 37 4.71 32.14 -33.49
C GLY A 37 4.06 30.74 -33.53
N GLU A 38 2.74 30.71 -33.69
CA GLU A 38 1.95 29.48 -33.84
C GLU A 38 2.36 28.68 -35.09
N ASP A 39 2.88 29.36 -36.11
CA ASP A 39 3.43 28.78 -37.35
C ASP A 39 4.87 28.22 -37.19
N GLY A 40 5.42 28.26 -36.00
CA GLY A 40 6.80 27.79 -35.68
C GLY A 40 7.89 28.79 -36.13
N LYS A 41 7.56 29.89 -36.83
CA LYS A 41 8.52 30.88 -37.27
C LYS A 41 8.94 31.80 -36.13
N ARG A 42 10.16 32.35 -36.24
CA ARG A 42 10.68 33.31 -35.25
C ARG A 42 9.81 34.55 -35.23
N LYS A 43 9.37 34.96 -34.05
CA LYS A 43 8.55 36.17 -33.81
C LYS A 43 9.12 36.93 -32.61
N GLU A 44 9.42 38.21 -32.83
CA GLU A 44 9.84 39.11 -31.74
C GLU A 44 8.58 39.76 -31.15
N ILE A 45 8.36 39.56 -29.86
CA ILE A 45 7.21 40.11 -29.13
C ILE A 45 7.73 41.31 -28.33
N PRO A 46 7.14 42.51 -28.48
CA PRO A 46 7.58 43.70 -27.74
C PRO A 46 7.23 43.55 -26.24
N LEU A 47 8.22 43.85 -25.36
CA LEU A 47 8.08 43.84 -23.92
C LEU A 47 8.00 45.22 -23.29
N GLY A 48 8.12 46.31 -24.13
CA GLY A 48 8.13 47.66 -23.66
C GLY A 48 9.51 48.32 -23.61
N THR A 49 9.56 49.53 -23.04
CA THR A 49 10.78 50.36 -22.96
C THR A 49 11.37 50.42 -21.54
N ASP A 50 10.59 50.07 -20.54
CA ASP A 50 11.04 49.93 -19.14
C ASP A 50 11.65 48.55 -18.90
N LEU A 51 12.86 48.50 -18.33
CA LEU A 51 13.59 47.25 -18.15
C LEU A 51 12.94 46.31 -17.15
N ASP A 52 12.41 46.85 -16.05
CA ASP A 52 11.87 46.01 -14.96
C ASP A 52 10.49 45.47 -15.32
N LEU A 53 9.65 46.28 -15.96
CA LEU A 53 8.39 45.83 -16.55
C LEU A 53 8.62 44.82 -17.68
N ALA A 54 9.64 45.06 -18.51
CA ALA A 54 10.01 44.14 -19.59
C ALA A 54 10.54 42.79 -19.06
N LYS A 55 11.24 42.77 -17.92
CA LYS A 55 11.64 41.51 -17.23
C LYS A 55 10.44 40.74 -16.66
N LEU A 56 9.46 41.44 -16.12
CA LEU A 56 8.23 40.80 -15.63
C LEU A 56 7.45 40.13 -16.77
N GLU A 57 7.28 40.87 -17.91
CA GLU A 57 6.60 40.30 -19.07
C GLU A 57 7.43 39.21 -19.76
N TRP A 58 8.77 39.36 -19.77
CA TRP A 58 9.66 38.29 -20.21
C TRP A 58 9.48 37.02 -19.36
N ALA A 59 9.43 37.15 -18.02
CA ALA A 59 9.23 36.01 -17.12
C ALA A 59 7.89 35.31 -17.38
N ARG A 60 6.86 36.07 -17.71
CA ARG A 60 5.56 35.52 -18.09
C ARG A 60 5.58 34.76 -19.42
N LEU A 61 6.34 35.24 -20.41
CA LEU A 61 6.44 34.64 -21.75
C LEU A 61 7.48 33.51 -21.81
N ASP A 62 8.56 33.61 -21.02
CA ASP A 62 9.65 32.61 -20.95
C ASP A 62 9.39 31.54 -19.89
N ALA A 63 8.43 31.76 -18.99
CA ALA A 63 7.84 30.67 -18.23
C ALA A 63 7.47 29.61 -19.25
N SER A 64 8.31 28.52 -19.31
CA SER A 64 8.17 27.44 -20.30
C SER A 64 6.69 27.15 -20.53
N PRO A 65 6.22 26.95 -21.76
CA PRO A 65 4.87 26.45 -21.96
C PRO A 65 4.75 25.24 -21.07
N ALA A 66 3.84 25.33 -20.11
CA ALA A 66 3.54 24.19 -19.25
C ALA A 66 3.44 22.98 -20.16
N PRO A 67 4.14 21.87 -19.88
CA PRO A 67 4.15 20.69 -20.75
C PRO A 67 2.70 20.44 -21.11
N LYS A 68 2.39 20.36 -22.43
CA LYS A 68 1.07 20.31 -23.08
C LYS A 68 0.02 20.02 -22.03
N THR A 69 -0.66 21.05 -21.57
CA THR A 69 -1.39 21.05 -20.30
C THR A 69 -2.17 19.75 -20.18
N LEU A 70 -1.79 18.89 -19.24
CA LEU A 70 -2.58 17.72 -18.88
C LEU A 70 -3.92 18.29 -18.39
N ARG A 71 -4.86 18.47 -19.31
CA ARG A 71 -6.13 19.16 -19.04
C ARG A 71 -7.16 18.23 -18.44
N LYS A 72 -6.94 16.92 -18.55
CA LYS A 72 -7.85 15.88 -18.07
C LYS A 72 -7.17 14.99 -17.06
N TRP A 73 -7.94 14.45 -16.13
CA TRP A 73 -7.46 13.48 -15.17
C TRP A 73 -6.96 12.18 -15.82
N GLY A 74 -7.47 11.84 -17.00
CA GLY A 74 -6.96 10.70 -17.78
C GLY A 74 -5.46 10.80 -18.04
N ASP A 75 -4.98 11.96 -18.47
CA ASP A 75 -3.55 12.19 -18.75
C ASP A 75 -2.70 12.12 -17.46
N VAL A 76 -3.26 12.63 -16.33
CA VAL A 76 -2.61 12.54 -15.01
C VAL A 76 -2.51 11.10 -14.57
N PHE A 77 -3.57 10.31 -14.77
CA PHE A 77 -3.58 8.88 -14.45
C PHE A 77 -2.56 8.09 -15.28
N ASP A 78 -2.42 8.41 -16.57
CA ASP A 78 -1.43 7.77 -17.45
C ASP A 78 -0.01 8.04 -16.98
N ARG A 79 0.29 9.27 -16.65
CA ARG A 79 1.59 9.66 -16.12
C ARG A 79 1.87 8.99 -14.76
N TYR A 80 0.89 8.98 -13.87
CA TYR A 80 1.01 8.33 -12.56
C TYR A 80 1.24 6.82 -12.68
N GLU A 81 0.51 6.16 -13.58
CA GLU A 81 0.67 4.73 -13.84
C GLU A 81 2.07 4.39 -14.34
N LYS A 82 2.60 5.23 -15.24
CA LYS A 82 3.92 5.05 -15.85
C LYS A 82 5.08 5.39 -14.92
N GLU A 83 4.99 6.48 -14.16
CA GLU A 83 6.12 7.02 -13.40
C GLU A 83 6.11 6.61 -11.91
N ILE A 84 4.94 6.44 -11.30
CA ILE A 84 4.83 6.24 -9.84
C ILE A 84 4.52 4.80 -9.46
N ILE A 85 3.61 4.12 -10.17
CA ILE A 85 3.21 2.75 -9.83
C ILE A 85 4.38 1.76 -9.87
N PRO A 86 5.30 1.77 -10.86
CA PRO A 86 6.40 0.80 -10.93
C PRO A 86 7.34 0.82 -9.73
N GLY A 87 7.50 1.96 -9.07
CA GLY A 87 8.32 2.10 -7.85
C GLY A 87 7.69 1.54 -6.57
N LYS A 88 6.44 1.05 -6.62
CA LYS A 88 5.73 0.52 -5.45
C LYS A 88 5.93 -1.00 -5.30
N ALA A 89 5.67 -1.52 -4.10
CA ALA A 89 5.69 -2.96 -3.86
C ALA A 89 4.68 -3.70 -4.78
N PRO A 90 4.99 -4.91 -5.28
CA PRO A 90 4.17 -5.61 -6.29
C PRO A 90 2.68 -5.76 -5.93
N ARG A 91 2.37 -6.00 -4.66
CA ARG A 91 0.98 -6.07 -4.18
C ARG A 91 0.30 -4.71 -4.26
N THR A 92 0.99 -3.65 -3.90
CA THR A 92 0.47 -2.27 -3.98
C THR A 92 0.25 -1.85 -5.43
N GLN A 93 1.12 -2.24 -6.35
CA GLN A 93 0.93 -2.01 -7.79
C GLN A 93 -0.42 -2.59 -8.25
N LYS A 94 -0.67 -3.88 -7.96
CA LYS A 94 -1.94 -4.56 -8.33
C LYS A 94 -3.16 -3.87 -7.73
N ASP A 95 -3.12 -3.52 -6.44
CA ASP A 95 -4.23 -2.86 -5.77
C ASP A 95 -4.47 -1.44 -6.30
N ASN A 96 -3.40 -0.71 -6.65
CA ASN A 96 -3.49 0.62 -7.26
C ASN A 96 -4.07 0.55 -8.68
N LEU A 97 -3.64 -0.40 -9.52
CA LEU A 97 -4.17 -0.59 -10.88
C LEU A 97 -5.67 -0.91 -10.85
N LEU A 98 -6.11 -1.80 -9.95
CA LEU A 98 -7.53 -2.09 -9.76
C LEU A 98 -8.34 -0.85 -9.33
N SER A 99 -7.80 -0.05 -8.42
CA SER A 99 -8.44 1.19 -7.99
C SER A 99 -8.43 2.25 -9.10
N LEU A 100 -7.33 2.36 -9.83
CA LEU A 100 -7.16 3.29 -10.95
C LEU A 100 -8.15 2.99 -12.08
N THR A 101 -8.43 1.72 -12.37
CA THR A 101 -9.45 1.31 -13.35
C THR A 101 -10.82 1.92 -13.02
N GLN A 102 -11.21 1.98 -11.75
CA GLN A 102 -12.49 2.57 -11.36
C GLN A 102 -12.45 4.11 -11.41
N LEU A 103 -11.34 4.71 -11.00
CA LEU A 103 -11.14 6.16 -11.09
C LEU A 103 -11.14 6.63 -12.56
N ARG A 104 -10.53 5.87 -13.44
CA ARG A 104 -10.53 6.16 -14.89
C ARG A 104 -11.95 6.15 -15.46
N LYS A 105 -12.77 5.16 -15.14
CA LYS A 105 -14.18 5.09 -15.58
C LYS A 105 -14.97 6.33 -15.15
N ALA A 106 -14.67 6.89 -14.00
CA ALA A 106 -15.42 8.01 -13.45
C ALA A 106 -14.87 9.38 -13.85
N PHE A 107 -13.56 9.52 -14.01
CA PHE A 107 -12.91 10.83 -14.04
C PHE A 107 -11.93 11.06 -15.19
N SER A 108 -11.66 10.10 -16.10
CA SER A 108 -10.67 10.31 -17.17
C SER A 108 -10.97 11.53 -18.02
N GLU A 109 -12.23 11.80 -18.34
CA GLU A 109 -12.63 12.93 -19.17
C GLU A 109 -12.82 14.24 -18.40
N ALA A 110 -12.76 14.19 -17.08
CA ALA A 110 -12.96 15.38 -16.26
C ALA A 110 -11.73 16.31 -16.37
N PRO A 111 -11.94 17.62 -16.55
CA PRO A 111 -10.88 18.61 -16.40
C PRO A 111 -10.24 18.54 -15.01
N VAL A 112 -8.95 18.87 -14.91
CA VAL A 112 -8.22 18.76 -13.64
C VAL A 112 -8.80 19.68 -12.54
N GLU A 113 -9.41 20.78 -12.91
CA GLU A 113 -10.04 21.73 -11.99
C GLU A 113 -11.46 21.33 -11.56
N ALA A 114 -12.09 20.36 -12.25
CA ALA A 114 -13.52 20.05 -12.06
C ALA A 114 -13.80 19.17 -10.84
N LEU A 115 -12.81 18.51 -10.27
CA LEU A 115 -13.01 17.57 -9.16
C LEU A 115 -13.03 18.28 -7.81
N THR A 116 -14.25 18.55 -7.35
CA THR A 116 -14.54 19.16 -6.05
C THR A 116 -14.81 18.08 -4.98
N PRO A 117 -14.79 18.43 -3.69
CA PRO A 117 -15.21 17.50 -2.62
C PRO A 117 -16.62 16.93 -2.83
N GLN A 118 -17.54 17.72 -3.37
CA GLN A 118 -18.91 17.31 -3.69
C GLN A 118 -18.94 16.19 -4.74
N VAL A 119 -18.18 16.35 -5.85
CA VAL A 119 -18.09 15.35 -6.93
C VAL A 119 -17.51 14.03 -6.40
N LEU A 120 -16.47 14.11 -5.58
CA LEU A 120 -15.85 12.94 -4.96
C LEU A 120 -16.76 12.26 -3.93
N ALA A 121 -17.56 13.03 -3.18
CA ALA A 121 -18.59 12.48 -2.28
C ALA A 121 -19.67 11.74 -3.06
N GLN A 122 -20.15 12.30 -4.17
CA GLN A 122 -21.11 11.64 -5.06
C GLN A 122 -20.55 10.34 -5.65
N TYR A 123 -19.28 10.34 -6.07
CA TYR A 123 -18.59 9.12 -6.51
C TYR A 123 -18.60 8.06 -5.42
N ARG A 124 -18.16 8.40 -4.19
CA ARG A 124 -18.18 7.50 -3.02
C ARG A 124 -19.58 6.91 -2.79
N ASP A 125 -20.61 7.75 -2.85
CA ASP A 125 -21.98 7.35 -2.52
C ASP A 125 -22.60 6.44 -3.59
N LYS A 126 -22.26 6.66 -4.86
CA LYS A 126 -22.68 5.81 -5.99
C LYS A 126 -22.00 4.44 -6.00
N ARG A 127 -20.79 4.30 -5.40
CA ARG A 127 -20.09 3.02 -5.37
C ARG A 127 -20.78 2.01 -4.46
N SER A 128 -21.19 0.86 -4.98
CA SER A 128 -21.75 -0.25 -4.18
C SER A 128 -20.72 -0.84 -3.22
N ALA A 129 -19.47 -1.00 -3.68
CA ALA A 129 -18.37 -1.52 -2.89
C ALA A 129 -17.77 -0.42 -1.98
N LYS A 130 -18.42 -0.14 -0.85
CA LYS A 130 -18.13 1.00 0.03
C LYS A 130 -16.69 1.07 0.53
N VAL A 131 -16.13 -0.07 0.97
CA VAL A 131 -14.72 -0.14 1.43
C VAL A 131 -13.75 0.10 0.26
N ARG A 132 -14.07 -0.40 -0.94
CA ARG A 132 -13.25 -0.14 -2.14
C ARG A 132 -13.27 1.33 -2.52
N ALA A 133 -14.43 2.00 -2.41
CA ALA A 133 -14.53 3.43 -2.63
C ALA A 133 -13.58 4.24 -1.72
N ASN A 134 -13.43 3.84 -0.46
CA ASN A 134 -12.46 4.47 0.45
C ASN A 134 -11.00 4.30 -0.04
N ARG A 135 -10.66 3.11 -0.59
CA ARG A 135 -9.32 2.85 -1.15
C ARG A 135 -9.08 3.63 -2.43
N GLU A 136 -10.09 3.72 -3.30
CA GLU A 136 -10.09 4.48 -4.54
C GLU A 136 -9.88 5.97 -4.26
N LEU A 137 -10.62 6.55 -3.32
CA LEU A 137 -10.42 7.95 -2.90
C LEU A 137 -9.07 8.20 -2.23
N SER A 138 -8.55 7.24 -1.45
CA SER A 138 -7.21 7.35 -0.87
C SER A 138 -6.13 7.33 -1.96
N LEU A 139 -6.29 6.52 -3.00
CA LEU A 139 -5.42 6.53 -4.16
C LEU A 139 -5.53 7.86 -4.92
N PHE A 140 -6.75 8.34 -5.17
CA PHE A 140 -6.96 9.62 -5.84
C PHE A 140 -6.33 10.78 -5.05
N SER A 141 -6.43 10.77 -3.73
CA SER A 141 -5.76 11.76 -2.88
C SER A 141 -4.24 11.76 -3.07
N HIS A 142 -3.64 10.59 -3.18
CA HIS A 142 -2.21 10.47 -3.47
C HIS A 142 -1.87 10.97 -4.88
N ILE A 143 -2.66 10.58 -5.89
CA ILE A 143 -2.48 11.05 -7.27
C ILE A 143 -2.59 12.58 -7.34
N PHE A 144 -3.56 13.17 -6.65
CA PHE A 144 -3.75 14.61 -6.60
C PHE A 144 -2.52 15.34 -6.02
N ASN A 145 -1.96 14.81 -4.93
CA ASN A 145 -0.75 15.39 -4.33
C ASN A 145 0.45 15.31 -5.28
N ILE A 146 0.63 14.18 -5.97
CA ILE A 146 1.67 14.03 -7.00
C ILE A 146 1.43 14.99 -8.18
N ALA A 147 0.17 15.18 -8.60
CA ALA A 147 -0.16 16.16 -9.64
C ALA A 147 0.18 17.61 -9.22
N ARG A 148 0.07 17.92 -7.91
CA ARG A 148 0.55 19.20 -7.36
C ARG A 148 2.08 19.31 -7.41
N GLU A 149 2.80 18.27 -7.05
CA GLU A 149 4.27 18.21 -7.16
C GLU A 149 4.73 18.38 -8.60
N TRP A 150 3.97 17.87 -9.56
CA TRP A 150 4.21 18.07 -10.99
C TRP A 150 3.82 19.48 -11.50
N GLY A 151 3.21 20.33 -10.67
CA GLY A 151 2.74 21.66 -11.06
C GLY A 151 1.49 21.66 -11.97
N ILE A 152 0.76 20.52 -12.05
CA ILE A 152 -0.43 20.38 -12.89
C ILE A 152 -1.64 21.04 -12.21
N VAL A 153 -1.75 20.92 -10.89
CA VAL A 153 -2.81 21.51 -10.08
C VAL A 153 -2.22 22.34 -8.93
N THR A 154 -2.84 23.47 -8.62
CA THR A 154 -2.44 24.35 -7.51
C THR A 154 -3.43 24.31 -6.34
N ALA A 155 -4.66 23.84 -6.59
CA ALA A 155 -5.74 23.79 -5.61
C ALA A 155 -5.41 22.87 -4.42
N GLU A 156 -6.15 23.02 -3.33
CA GLU A 156 -6.12 22.07 -2.23
C GLU A 156 -6.69 20.71 -2.64
N ASN A 157 -6.18 19.66 -1.99
CA ASN A 157 -6.63 18.29 -2.26
C ASN A 157 -8.10 18.10 -1.85
N PRO A 158 -9.02 17.92 -2.81
CA PRO A 158 -10.45 17.89 -2.55
C PRO A 158 -10.90 16.64 -1.75
N VAL A 159 -10.06 15.61 -1.67
CA VAL A 159 -10.38 14.41 -0.88
C VAL A 159 -10.38 14.70 0.61
N LYS A 160 -9.61 15.70 1.08
CA LYS A 160 -9.57 16.07 2.51
C LYS A 160 -10.94 16.43 3.08
N GLY A 161 -11.83 17.00 2.28
CA GLY A 161 -13.20 17.37 2.68
C GLY A 161 -14.22 16.21 2.58
N VAL A 162 -13.80 15.01 2.16
CA VAL A 162 -14.72 13.90 1.92
C VAL A 162 -14.65 12.88 3.04
N ARG A 163 -15.77 12.66 3.75
CA ARG A 163 -15.90 11.61 4.77
C ARG A 163 -15.76 10.22 4.12
N LYS A 164 -15.04 9.32 4.77
CA LYS A 164 -14.98 7.91 4.36
C LYS A 164 -16.27 7.16 4.72
N ASN A 165 -16.60 6.12 3.97
CA ASN A 165 -17.60 5.15 4.38
C ASN A 165 -17.14 4.46 5.66
N ARG A 166 -18.08 4.13 6.55
CA ARG A 166 -17.77 3.36 7.76
C ARG A 166 -17.23 1.98 7.38
N GLU A 167 -16.11 1.61 7.96
CA GLU A 167 -15.52 0.26 7.84
C GLU A 167 -15.69 -0.43 9.20
N THR A 168 -16.29 -1.61 9.21
CA THR A 168 -16.35 -2.45 10.41
C THR A 168 -15.17 -3.40 10.38
N PRO A 169 -14.26 -3.31 11.34
CA PRO A 169 -13.19 -4.30 11.48
C PRO A 169 -13.76 -5.71 11.62
N ARG A 170 -13.04 -6.68 11.10
CA ARG A 170 -13.40 -8.07 11.31
C ARG A 170 -13.18 -8.43 12.78
N ASP A 171 -14.25 -8.86 13.42
CA ASP A 171 -14.24 -9.31 14.82
C ASP A 171 -14.70 -10.77 14.88
N PHE A 172 -13.77 -11.69 14.57
CA PHE A 172 -14.01 -13.13 14.63
C PHE A 172 -12.93 -13.79 15.45
N TYR A 173 -13.31 -14.48 16.51
CA TYR A 173 -12.44 -15.32 17.33
C TYR A 173 -12.73 -16.80 17.08
N ALA A 174 -11.70 -17.54 16.65
CA ALA A 174 -11.80 -18.98 16.47
C ALA A 174 -11.71 -19.70 17.84
N ARG A 175 -12.87 -20.04 18.39
CA ARG A 175 -12.94 -20.84 19.64
C ARG A 175 -12.28 -22.20 19.45
N ALA A 176 -12.03 -22.91 20.56
CA ALA A 176 -11.38 -24.21 20.53
C ALA A 176 -12.09 -25.23 19.64
N GLU A 177 -13.43 -25.26 19.69
CA GLU A 177 -14.24 -26.18 18.88
C GLU A 177 -14.06 -25.91 17.37
N VAL A 178 -14.09 -24.64 16.97
CA VAL A 178 -13.90 -24.21 15.57
C VAL A 178 -12.47 -24.53 15.09
N TRP A 179 -11.48 -24.26 15.96
CA TRP A 179 -10.08 -24.60 15.68
C TRP A 179 -9.90 -26.10 15.49
N ASN A 180 -10.37 -26.90 16.46
CA ASN A 180 -10.18 -28.35 16.46
C ASN A 180 -10.87 -29.02 15.27
N ALA A 181 -12.08 -28.57 14.90
CA ALA A 181 -12.80 -29.09 13.75
C ALA A 181 -12.01 -28.87 12.45
N VAL A 182 -11.52 -27.64 12.18
CA VAL A 182 -10.75 -27.35 10.97
C VAL A 182 -9.37 -28.00 11.02
N TYR A 183 -8.70 -28.02 12.16
CA TYR A 183 -7.41 -28.67 12.36
C TYR A 183 -7.50 -30.19 12.15
N GLY A 184 -8.56 -30.82 12.63
CA GLY A 184 -8.83 -32.26 12.45
C GLY A 184 -9.00 -32.62 10.95
N ALA A 185 -9.69 -31.80 10.18
CA ALA A 185 -9.89 -31.99 8.76
C ALA A 185 -8.69 -31.54 7.89
N ALA A 186 -7.69 -30.86 8.49
CA ALA A 186 -6.55 -30.33 7.76
C ALA A 186 -5.54 -31.40 7.39
N PRO A 187 -4.95 -31.38 6.18
CA PRO A 187 -3.82 -32.22 5.82
C PRO A 187 -2.57 -31.83 6.64
N PRO A 188 -1.57 -32.74 6.79
CA PRO A 188 -0.42 -32.53 7.66
C PRO A 188 0.32 -31.20 7.42
N GLU A 189 0.60 -30.85 6.18
CA GLU A 189 1.30 -29.60 5.83
C GLU A 189 0.50 -28.34 6.15
N LEU A 190 -0.84 -28.44 6.18
CA LEU A 190 -1.69 -27.34 6.63
C LEU A 190 -1.69 -27.22 8.14
N ARG A 191 -1.72 -28.35 8.87
CA ARG A 191 -1.57 -28.38 10.35
C ARG A 191 -0.26 -27.73 10.76
N ASP A 192 0.84 -28.12 10.10
CA ASP A 192 2.16 -27.53 10.33
C ASP A 192 2.17 -26.01 10.15
N ALA A 193 1.50 -25.51 9.08
CA ALA A 193 1.35 -24.08 8.83
C ALA A 193 0.46 -23.39 9.88
N MET A 194 -0.60 -24.04 10.35
CA MET A 194 -1.50 -23.54 11.40
C MET A 194 -0.76 -23.43 12.74
N ASP A 195 -0.02 -24.47 13.13
CA ASP A 195 0.77 -24.49 14.36
C ASP A 195 1.86 -23.41 14.34
N LEU A 196 2.60 -23.32 13.24
CA LEU A 196 3.64 -22.30 13.09
C LEU A 196 3.07 -20.89 13.12
N ALA A 197 1.91 -20.67 12.48
CA ALA A 197 1.20 -19.40 12.53
C ALA A 197 0.71 -19.04 13.94
N TYR A 198 0.21 -20.03 14.69
CA TYR A 198 -0.29 -19.84 16.05
C TYR A 198 0.84 -19.54 17.03
N LEU A 199 1.89 -20.37 17.03
CA LEU A 199 3.02 -20.25 17.98
C LEU A 199 3.88 -18.99 17.73
N THR A 200 3.95 -18.54 16.47
CA THR A 200 4.70 -17.33 16.13
C THR A 200 3.82 -16.07 16.07
N ALA A 201 2.51 -16.22 16.02
CA ALA A 201 1.54 -15.16 15.79
C ALA A 201 1.85 -14.33 14.51
N GLN A 202 2.49 -14.91 13.49
CA GLN A 202 2.88 -14.18 12.27
C GLN A 202 1.78 -14.19 11.21
N ARG A 203 1.91 -13.28 10.23
CA ARG A 203 0.98 -13.22 9.09
C ARG A 203 1.17 -14.44 8.18
N PRO A 204 0.12 -14.91 7.47
CA PRO A 204 0.24 -16.07 6.59
C PRO A 204 1.41 -15.97 5.59
N SER A 205 1.63 -14.77 5.02
CA SER A 205 2.77 -14.54 4.11
C SER A 205 4.13 -14.70 4.78
N ASP A 206 4.23 -14.32 6.05
CA ASP A 206 5.48 -14.35 6.79
C ASP A 206 5.78 -15.78 7.26
N VAL A 207 4.76 -16.54 7.64
CA VAL A 207 4.87 -17.97 7.99
C VAL A 207 5.41 -18.80 6.84
N LEU A 208 4.90 -18.58 5.63
CA LEU A 208 5.25 -19.37 4.44
C LEU A 208 6.65 -19.09 3.86
N ILE A 209 7.36 -18.11 4.40
CA ILE A 209 8.72 -17.79 3.97
C ILE A 209 9.79 -18.13 4.99
N ILE A 210 9.40 -18.66 6.16
CA ILE A 210 10.34 -19.08 7.20
C ILE A 210 11.18 -20.25 6.68
N ARG A 211 12.49 -20.13 6.88
CA ARG A 211 13.51 -21.08 6.39
C ARG A 211 14.20 -21.77 7.55
N GLU A 212 14.79 -22.91 7.28
CA GLU A 212 15.66 -23.58 8.25
C GLU A 212 16.88 -22.72 8.64
N ALA A 213 17.43 -21.94 7.69
CA ALA A 213 18.53 -21.00 7.95
C ALA A 213 18.14 -19.82 8.87
N ASP A 214 16.85 -19.58 9.10
CA ASP A 214 16.37 -18.57 10.05
C ASP A 214 16.42 -19.05 11.52
N ILE A 215 16.81 -20.30 11.74
CA ILE A 215 17.04 -20.88 13.06
C ILE A 215 18.49 -20.61 13.45
N GLN A 216 18.71 -19.69 14.38
CA GLN A 216 20.06 -19.26 14.79
C GLN A 216 20.08 -18.95 16.28
N ASP A 217 21.16 -19.36 16.96
CA ASP A 217 21.42 -19.05 18.37
C ASP A 217 20.24 -19.35 19.31
N GLY A 218 19.56 -20.48 19.16
CA GLY A 218 18.40 -20.85 19.97
C GLY A 218 17.12 -20.05 19.70
N HIS A 219 17.08 -19.31 18.59
CA HIS A 219 15.94 -18.47 18.23
C HIS A 219 15.49 -18.71 16.79
N LEU A 220 14.19 -18.53 16.54
CA LEU A 220 13.65 -18.37 15.21
C LEU A 220 13.65 -16.89 14.84
N GLN A 221 14.42 -16.52 13.83
CA GLN A 221 14.49 -15.14 13.32
C GLN A 221 13.40 -14.90 12.29
N ILE A 222 12.62 -13.85 12.44
CA ILE A 222 11.54 -13.48 11.51
C ILE A 222 11.66 -12.03 11.11
N ALA A 223 11.78 -11.77 9.81
CA ALA A 223 11.66 -10.44 9.23
C ALA A 223 10.28 -10.29 8.61
N GLN A 224 9.43 -9.44 9.20
CA GLN A 224 8.07 -9.24 8.71
C GLN A 224 8.04 -8.49 7.38
N GLY A 225 7.45 -9.07 6.34
CA GLY A 225 7.43 -8.49 5.00
C GLY A 225 6.66 -7.15 4.88
N LYS A 226 5.64 -6.94 5.73
CA LYS A 226 4.82 -5.70 5.68
C LYS A 226 5.41 -4.51 6.44
N THR A 227 6.11 -4.78 7.55
CA THR A 227 6.56 -3.75 8.51
C THR A 227 8.08 -3.68 8.65
N SER A 228 8.79 -4.59 7.99
CA SER A 228 10.24 -4.79 8.11
C SER A 228 10.72 -4.99 9.56
N LYS A 229 9.79 -5.29 10.49
CA LYS A 229 10.13 -5.57 11.88
C LYS A 229 10.86 -6.91 11.97
N LYS A 230 11.98 -6.91 12.66
CA LYS A 230 12.78 -8.11 12.95
C LYS A 230 12.42 -8.61 14.35
N LEU A 231 12.14 -9.90 14.46
CA LEU A 231 11.83 -10.60 15.70
C LEU A 231 12.79 -11.77 15.88
N ARG A 232 13.12 -12.09 17.12
CA ARG A 232 13.83 -13.30 17.53
C ARG A 232 12.94 -14.01 18.54
N ILE A 233 12.35 -15.15 18.16
CA ILE A 233 11.44 -15.91 19.02
C ILE A 233 12.21 -17.07 19.59
N MET A 234 12.18 -17.23 20.92
CA MET A 234 12.93 -18.23 21.65
C MET A 234 12.42 -19.63 21.31
N LEU A 235 13.33 -20.53 20.95
CA LEU A 235 13.06 -21.95 20.74
C LEU A 235 13.28 -22.78 22.00
N ASP A 236 14.06 -22.22 22.92
CA ASP A 236 14.39 -22.82 24.21
C ASP A 236 14.25 -21.77 25.33
N VAL A 237 13.90 -22.21 26.52
CA VAL A 237 13.88 -21.43 27.76
C VAL A 237 14.49 -22.31 28.86
N ASP A 238 15.57 -21.85 29.46
CA ASP A 238 16.29 -22.50 30.54
C ASP A 238 16.64 -24.00 30.25
N GLY A 239 17.10 -24.26 29.00
CA GLY A 239 17.50 -25.59 28.55
C GLY A 239 16.33 -26.53 28.18
N SER A 240 15.10 -25.99 28.19
CA SER A 240 13.90 -26.75 27.80
C SER A 240 13.30 -26.21 26.52
N PRO A 241 13.08 -27.06 25.49
CA PRO A 241 12.49 -26.59 24.24
C PRO A 241 11.06 -26.08 24.45
N THR A 242 10.77 -24.90 23.90
CA THR A 242 9.41 -24.35 23.84
C THR A 242 8.54 -25.17 22.89
N ALA A 243 7.21 -25.02 22.95
CA ALA A 243 6.31 -25.62 21.94
C ALA A 243 6.71 -25.26 20.50
N LEU A 244 7.21 -24.05 20.30
CA LEU A 244 7.75 -23.63 18.99
C LEU A 244 9.06 -24.36 18.67
N GLY A 245 9.93 -24.55 19.65
CA GLY A 245 11.18 -25.30 19.48
C GLY A 245 10.92 -26.76 19.09
N GLN A 246 9.96 -27.40 19.75
CA GLN A 246 9.52 -28.77 19.43
C GLN A 246 8.94 -28.88 18.02
N LEU A 247 8.07 -27.93 17.65
CA LEU A 247 7.50 -27.88 16.30
C LEU A 247 8.60 -27.73 15.25
N VAL A 248 9.50 -26.78 15.43
CA VAL A 248 10.58 -26.48 14.47
C VAL A 248 11.52 -27.66 14.32
N ALA A 249 11.91 -28.34 15.44
CA ALA A 249 12.72 -29.53 15.39
C ALA A 249 12.03 -30.67 14.62
N ARG A 250 10.72 -30.89 14.86
CA ARG A 250 9.91 -31.87 14.12
C ARG A 250 9.85 -31.54 12.63
N LEU A 251 9.63 -30.29 12.27
CA LEU A 251 9.58 -29.87 10.86
C LEU A 251 10.92 -30.09 10.13
N CYS A 252 12.04 -29.77 10.78
CA CYS A 252 13.38 -29.98 10.22
C CYS A 252 13.66 -31.48 10.05
N GLU A 253 13.27 -32.32 11.03
CA GLU A 253 13.44 -33.75 10.94
C GLU A 253 12.59 -34.40 9.84
N GLN A 254 11.31 -34.04 9.75
CA GLN A 254 10.43 -34.51 8.67
C GLN A 254 10.96 -34.14 7.28
N ARG A 255 11.58 -32.97 7.15
CA ARG A 255 12.19 -32.50 5.89
C ARG A 255 13.39 -33.36 5.53
N ARG A 256 14.27 -33.65 6.50
CA ARG A 256 15.43 -34.51 6.30
C ARG A 256 15.00 -35.92 5.87
N GLN A 257 14.04 -36.50 6.56
CA GLN A 257 13.52 -37.84 6.24
C GLN A 257 12.91 -37.94 4.85
N ARG A 258 12.26 -36.84 4.37
CA ARG A 258 11.67 -36.79 3.04
C ARG A 258 12.67 -36.34 1.95
N GLY A 259 13.91 -36.02 2.29
CA GLY A 259 14.90 -35.53 1.31
C GLY A 259 14.54 -34.20 0.67
N VAL A 260 13.83 -33.32 1.40
CA VAL A 260 13.38 -32.03 0.84
C VAL A 260 14.55 -31.08 0.67
N ALA A 261 14.88 -30.74 -0.57
CA ALA A 261 16.02 -29.87 -0.92
C ALA A 261 15.72 -28.36 -0.72
N GLY A 262 14.49 -27.94 -0.66
CA GLY A 262 14.12 -26.51 -0.54
C GLY A 262 14.40 -25.93 0.85
N PRO A 263 14.57 -24.61 1.02
CA PRO A 263 14.96 -23.99 2.30
C PRO A 263 13.80 -23.79 3.29
N TYR A 264 12.54 -23.86 2.86
CA TYR A 264 11.38 -23.45 3.65
C TYR A 264 10.93 -24.53 4.64
N LEU A 265 10.49 -24.12 5.83
CA LEU A 265 9.97 -25.06 6.85
C LEU A 265 8.62 -25.66 6.43
N ILE A 266 7.73 -24.85 5.85
CA ILE A 266 6.42 -25.31 5.37
C ILE A 266 6.52 -25.66 3.89
N THR A 267 6.36 -26.95 3.59
CA THR A 267 6.40 -27.52 2.25
C THR A 267 5.17 -28.36 1.95
N THR A 268 4.87 -28.54 0.68
CA THR A 268 3.89 -29.50 0.19
C THR A 268 4.43 -30.94 0.36
N PRO A 269 3.59 -31.99 0.23
CA PRO A 269 4.06 -33.39 0.33
C PRO A 269 5.20 -33.73 -0.64
N ASP A 270 5.21 -33.11 -1.82
CA ASP A 270 6.26 -33.24 -2.86
C ASP A 270 7.48 -32.32 -2.64
N GLY A 271 7.62 -31.72 -1.45
CA GLY A 271 8.79 -30.93 -1.04
C GLY A 271 8.86 -29.52 -1.60
N ARG A 272 7.88 -29.08 -2.39
CA ARG A 272 7.83 -27.71 -2.93
C ARG A 272 7.39 -26.72 -1.86
N ARG A 273 7.80 -25.46 -2.01
CA ARG A 273 7.33 -24.37 -1.16
C ARG A 273 5.81 -24.24 -1.24
N MET A 274 5.13 -24.19 -0.10
CA MET A 274 3.72 -23.83 -0.06
C MET A 274 3.53 -22.34 -0.40
N THR A 275 2.71 -22.07 -1.41
CA THR A 275 2.34 -20.69 -1.80
C THR A 275 1.11 -20.22 -1.03
N SER A 276 0.88 -18.90 -0.98
CA SER A 276 -0.33 -18.33 -0.38
C SER A 276 -1.63 -18.83 -1.03
N SER A 277 -1.62 -19.12 -2.32
CA SER A 277 -2.77 -19.69 -3.03
C SER A 277 -3.03 -21.14 -2.61
N MET A 278 -1.97 -21.96 -2.51
CA MET A 278 -2.07 -23.34 -2.05
C MET A 278 -2.55 -23.41 -0.60
N LEU A 279 -2.00 -22.57 0.29
CA LEU A 279 -2.46 -22.47 1.68
C LEU A 279 -3.94 -22.15 1.75
N ARG A 280 -4.39 -21.17 0.95
CA ARG A 280 -5.79 -20.78 0.91
C ARG A 280 -6.70 -21.91 0.45
N ILE A 281 -6.35 -22.60 -0.62
CA ILE A 281 -7.15 -23.71 -1.16
C ILE A 281 -7.27 -24.82 -0.09
N ARG A 282 -6.15 -25.28 0.48
CA ARG A 282 -6.16 -26.32 1.52
C ARG A 282 -6.95 -25.93 2.75
N PHE A 283 -6.84 -24.66 3.16
CA PHE A 283 -7.60 -24.16 4.30
C PHE A 283 -9.12 -24.09 3.98
N ASP A 284 -9.49 -23.67 2.79
CA ASP A 284 -10.88 -23.61 2.35
C ASP A 284 -11.48 -25.03 2.22
N GLU A 285 -10.71 -26.01 1.76
CA GLU A 285 -11.10 -27.43 1.69
C GLU A 285 -11.29 -28.01 3.11
N ALA A 286 -10.32 -27.85 4.00
CA ALA A 286 -10.41 -28.33 5.38
C ALA A 286 -11.59 -27.69 6.12
N ARG A 287 -11.78 -26.39 5.94
CA ARG A 287 -12.92 -25.65 6.51
C ARG A 287 -14.26 -26.15 5.97
N SER A 288 -14.35 -26.44 4.68
CA SER A 288 -15.57 -26.96 4.06
C SER A 288 -15.90 -28.37 4.54
N ALA A 289 -14.89 -29.23 4.64
CA ALA A 289 -15.04 -30.59 5.19
C ALA A 289 -15.50 -30.56 6.66
N ALA A 290 -14.83 -29.73 7.49
CA ALA A 290 -15.21 -29.57 8.90
C ALA A 290 -16.63 -29.01 9.07
N ALA A 291 -17.03 -28.05 8.22
CA ALA A 291 -18.39 -27.50 8.27
C ALA A 291 -19.44 -28.50 7.78
N GLY A 292 -19.10 -29.39 6.85
CA GLY A 292 -19.94 -30.51 6.41
C GLY A 292 -20.19 -31.49 7.54
N ALA A 293 -19.10 -31.98 8.20
CA ALA A 293 -19.21 -32.88 9.35
C ALA A 293 -20.04 -32.28 10.49
N ALA A 294 -19.83 -31.01 10.85
CA ALA A 294 -20.63 -30.35 11.87
C ALA A 294 -22.14 -30.28 11.54
N LEU A 295 -22.50 -30.21 10.25
CA LEU A 295 -23.90 -30.27 9.82
C LEU A 295 -24.49 -31.68 9.92
N GLU A 296 -23.68 -32.71 9.61
CA GLU A 296 -24.06 -34.12 9.79
C GLU A 296 -24.32 -34.47 11.26
N ASP A 297 -23.51 -33.86 12.16
CA ASP A 297 -23.67 -33.96 13.61
C ASP A 297 -24.81 -33.07 14.18
N LEU A 298 -25.59 -32.41 13.32
CA LEU A 298 -26.70 -31.51 13.67
C LEU A 298 -26.27 -30.32 14.55
N ASP A 299 -25.01 -29.91 14.52
CA ASP A 299 -24.56 -28.71 15.23
C ASP A 299 -24.78 -27.45 14.38
N GLU A 300 -25.97 -26.86 14.53
CA GLU A 300 -26.39 -25.67 13.80
C GLU A 300 -25.58 -24.41 14.17
N THR A 301 -24.84 -24.42 15.29
CA THR A 301 -24.06 -23.27 15.75
C THR A 301 -22.61 -23.35 15.31
N LEU A 302 -22.04 -24.54 15.27
CA LEU A 302 -20.65 -24.77 14.92
C LEU A 302 -20.36 -24.58 13.42
N ALA A 303 -21.20 -25.13 12.55
CA ALA A 303 -21.01 -25.05 11.10
C ALA A 303 -20.92 -23.61 10.56
N PRO A 304 -21.78 -22.66 10.94
CA PRO A 304 -21.64 -21.25 10.55
C PRO A 304 -20.35 -20.60 11.10
N ALA A 305 -19.95 -20.95 12.32
CA ALA A 305 -18.72 -20.43 12.91
C ALA A 305 -17.47 -20.95 12.15
N ILE A 306 -17.44 -22.25 11.80
CA ILE A 306 -16.40 -22.84 10.97
C ILE A 306 -16.31 -22.14 9.62
N ARG A 307 -17.43 -21.89 8.93
CA ARG A 307 -17.47 -21.21 7.63
C ARG A 307 -16.87 -19.80 7.69
N GLN A 308 -16.97 -19.12 8.83
CA GLN A 308 -16.40 -17.79 9.02
C GLN A 308 -14.89 -17.84 9.26
N PHE A 309 -14.33 -18.93 9.80
CA PHE A 309 -12.93 -19.03 10.15
C PHE A 309 -12.02 -18.88 8.91
N GLN A 310 -11.03 -18.02 8.99
CA GLN A 310 -10.02 -17.80 7.95
C GLN A 310 -8.62 -17.98 8.54
N PHE A 311 -7.67 -18.48 7.76
CA PHE A 311 -6.29 -18.69 8.22
C PHE A 311 -5.69 -17.44 8.90
N ARG A 312 -6.02 -16.23 8.40
CA ARG A 312 -5.56 -14.98 9.01
C ARG A 312 -6.08 -14.73 10.42
N ASP A 313 -7.15 -15.41 10.84
CA ASP A 313 -7.72 -15.28 12.19
C ASP A 313 -6.92 -16.03 13.25
N ILE A 314 -5.96 -16.87 12.84
CA ILE A 314 -5.01 -17.55 13.74
C ILE A 314 -4.17 -16.52 14.50
N ARG A 315 -3.71 -15.46 13.83
CA ARG A 315 -2.90 -14.43 14.47
C ARG A 315 -3.65 -13.65 15.57
N PRO A 316 -4.89 -13.18 15.38
CA PRO A 316 -5.70 -12.64 16.47
C PRO A 316 -6.01 -13.67 17.57
N LYS A 317 -6.25 -14.95 17.22
CA LYS A 317 -6.43 -16.01 18.23
C LYS A 317 -5.22 -16.11 19.13
N ALA A 318 -4.02 -16.28 18.58
CA ALA A 318 -2.78 -16.32 19.34
C ALA A 318 -2.57 -15.08 20.23
N ALA A 319 -2.88 -13.89 19.71
CA ALA A 319 -2.77 -12.65 20.48
C ALA A 319 -3.78 -12.56 21.62
N SER A 320 -4.99 -13.07 21.43
CA SER A 320 -6.07 -13.05 22.45
C SER A 320 -5.82 -14.03 23.60
N GLU A 321 -5.07 -15.09 23.35
CA GLU A 321 -4.75 -16.13 24.35
C GLU A 321 -3.48 -15.83 25.16
N ILE A 322 -2.76 -14.76 24.80
CA ILE A 322 -1.66 -14.25 25.62
C ILE A 322 -2.22 -13.24 26.63
N ALA A 323 -2.17 -13.55 27.92
CA ALA A 323 -2.72 -12.71 28.97
C ALA A 323 -2.09 -11.30 29.00
N ASP A 324 -0.75 -11.22 28.95
CA ASP A 324 -0.02 -9.96 28.95
C ASP A 324 -0.06 -9.26 27.58
N LEU A 325 -0.71 -8.11 27.52
CA LEU A 325 -0.84 -7.30 26.30
C LEU A 325 0.51 -6.88 25.72
N GLY A 326 1.49 -6.58 26.58
CA GLY A 326 2.84 -6.20 26.16
C GLY A 326 3.56 -7.36 25.49
N ARG A 327 3.44 -8.59 26.04
CA ARG A 327 3.99 -9.81 25.45
C ARG A 327 3.32 -10.12 24.10
N ALA A 328 1.98 -10.04 24.02
CA ALA A 328 1.25 -10.19 22.78
C ALA A 328 1.70 -9.16 21.73
N SER A 329 1.83 -7.88 22.09
CA SER A 329 2.28 -6.82 21.20
C SER A 329 3.71 -7.05 20.69
N ARG A 330 4.63 -7.49 21.54
CA ARG A 330 6.01 -7.83 21.14
C ARG A 330 6.03 -9.01 20.16
N LEU A 331 5.28 -10.09 20.42
CA LEU A 331 5.20 -11.25 19.53
C LEU A 331 4.60 -10.87 18.16
N LEU A 332 3.58 -10.02 18.15
CA LEU A 332 3.00 -9.47 16.92
C LEU A 332 3.94 -8.50 16.19
N GLY A 333 4.98 -7.98 16.86
CA GLY A 333 5.89 -6.97 16.30
C GLY A 333 5.24 -5.60 16.11
N HIS A 334 4.24 -5.24 16.93
CA HIS A 334 3.63 -3.92 16.89
C HIS A 334 4.48 -2.89 17.64
N THR A 335 4.57 -1.69 17.11
CA THR A 335 5.24 -0.54 17.77
C THR A 335 4.30 0.14 18.76
N ASP A 336 2.98 0.10 18.51
CA ASP A 336 1.94 0.64 19.38
C ASP A 336 1.07 -0.51 19.91
N LYS A 337 0.99 -0.62 21.24
CA LYS A 337 0.18 -1.62 21.94
C LYS A 337 -1.33 -1.48 21.64
N ARG A 338 -1.81 -0.27 21.35
CA ARG A 338 -3.21 -0.01 21.00
C ARG A 338 -3.66 -0.80 19.76
N ILE A 339 -2.74 -1.04 18.82
CA ILE A 339 -3.04 -1.87 17.63
C ILE A 339 -3.35 -3.30 18.07
N THR A 340 -2.62 -3.85 19.03
CA THR A 340 -2.86 -5.20 19.56
C THR A 340 -4.20 -5.27 20.27
N GLU A 341 -4.47 -4.32 21.11
CA GLU A 341 -5.70 -4.22 21.89
C GLU A 341 -6.94 -4.09 21.00
N THR A 342 -6.95 -3.11 20.11
CA THR A 342 -8.15 -2.78 19.30
C THR A 342 -8.40 -3.70 18.12
N VAL A 343 -7.34 -4.30 17.55
CA VAL A 343 -7.45 -5.05 16.28
C VAL A 343 -7.26 -6.54 16.46
N TYR A 344 -6.40 -6.95 17.39
CA TYR A 344 -5.99 -8.35 17.52
C TYR A 344 -6.54 -9.04 18.78
N ARG A 345 -6.84 -8.33 19.86
CA ARG A 345 -7.48 -8.91 21.04
C ARG A 345 -8.99 -8.99 20.79
N ARG A 346 -9.50 -10.20 20.61
CA ARG A 346 -10.90 -10.50 20.26
C ARG A 346 -11.67 -11.22 21.35
N VAL A 347 -11.04 -11.35 22.50
CA VAL A 347 -11.65 -11.87 23.72
C VAL A 347 -11.65 -10.72 24.72
N GLY A 348 -12.76 -10.51 25.40
CA GLY A 348 -12.89 -9.48 26.43
C GLY A 348 -11.84 -9.62 27.52
N GLU A 349 -11.50 -8.53 28.19
CA GLU A 349 -10.63 -8.54 29.35
C GLU A 349 -11.34 -9.22 30.52
N ILE A 350 -10.63 -10.11 31.22
CA ILE A 350 -11.15 -10.68 32.47
C ILE A 350 -10.87 -9.65 33.55
N VAL A 351 -11.94 -9.12 34.13
CA VAL A 351 -11.87 -8.15 35.22
C VAL A 351 -12.56 -8.73 36.46
N GLU A 352 -12.00 -8.43 37.62
CA GLU A 352 -12.64 -8.77 38.87
C GLU A 352 -13.83 -7.86 39.16
N PRO A 353 -14.94 -8.37 39.71
CA PRO A 353 -16.07 -7.54 40.10
C PRO A 353 -15.67 -6.62 41.26
N THR A 354 -16.41 -5.56 41.45
CA THR A 354 -16.17 -4.58 42.54
C THR A 354 -16.45 -5.15 43.93
N LYS A 355 -17.28 -6.19 44.04
CA LYS A 355 -17.54 -7.00 45.26
C LYS A 355 -18.00 -8.39 44.84
#